data_ceab17307e811aefd48af2845151ba96
#
_entry.id   ceab17307e811aefd48af2845151ba96
#
_cell.length_a   1.000
_cell.length_b   1.000
_cell.length_c   1.000
_cell.angle_alpha   90.00
_cell.angle_beta   90.00
_cell.angle_gamma   90.00
#
_symmetry.space_group_name_H-M   'P 1'
#
loop_
_entity.id
_entity.type
_entity.pdbx_description
1 polymer ?
#
loop_
_entity_poly.entity_id
_entity_poly.type
_entity_poly.pdbx_seq_one_letter_code
_entity_poly.pdbx_strand_id
1 'polypeptide(L)'
;AALPKTVKAIAVLDRTKEPGSQGEPLYLDCVNALFEGRAEGWGKLGGMPRVIGGRYGLSSKEFTPAMVKAALDELKKAEPKNHFTLGINDDVAHTSLDFDPSFMIEPEGVVSCVFFGLGADGTVGANKNSIKIIGEETDNFAQGYFYYDSKKSGTVTMSHLRFGPQPIRAPYLVQHASFVG
;
A
#
# COMPACT_ATOMS: atom_id res chain seq x y z
N ALA A 1 -5.32 21.90 6.94
CA ALA A 1 -6.73 22.26 6.81
C ALA A 1 -7.66 21.05 6.62
N ALA A 2 -7.14 19.92 6.12
CA ALA A 2 -7.95 18.70 5.86
C ALA A 2 -8.07 17.74 7.06
N LEU A 3 -7.29 17.93 8.12
CA LEU A 3 -7.31 17.04 9.27
C LEU A 3 -8.56 17.29 10.14
N PRO A 4 -9.31 16.23 10.53
CA PRO A 4 -10.40 16.35 11.49
C PRO A 4 -9.91 16.87 12.86
N LYS A 5 -10.75 17.60 13.55
CA LYS A 5 -10.44 18.11 14.91
C LYS A 5 -10.19 16.99 15.94
N THR A 6 -10.67 15.79 15.64
CA THR A 6 -10.58 14.61 16.50
C THR A 6 -9.28 13.82 16.35
N VAL A 7 -8.39 14.21 15.41
CA VAL A 7 -7.13 13.51 15.18
C VAL A 7 -6.22 13.64 16.39
N LYS A 8 -5.78 12.49 16.91
CA LYS A 8 -4.89 12.38 18.08
C LYS A 8 -3.52 11.85 17.71
N ALA A 9 -3.44 11.07 16.63
CA ALA A 9 -2.18 10.45 16.16
C ALA A 9 -2.16 10.36 14.64
N ILE A 10 -0.97 10.46 14.05
CA ILE A 10 -0.71 10.42 12.62
C ILE A 10 0.49 9.52 12.38
N ALA A 11 0.35 8.54 11.49
CA ALA A 11 1.48 7.81 10.92
C ALA A 11 1.78 8.38 9.54
N VAL A 12 2.98 8.82 9.32
CA VAL A 12 3.47 9.32 8.04
C VAL A 12 4.38 8.26 7.42
N LEU A 13 4.00 7.73 6.28
CA LEU A 13 4.73 6.67 5.60
C LEU A 13 5.39 7.21 4.33
N ASP A 14 6.66 6.89 4.16
CA ASP A 14 7.45 7.29 3.01
C ASP A 14 8.19 6.09 2.41
N ARG A 15 8.54 6.17 1.14
CA ARG A 15 9.32 5.14 0.44
C ARG A 15 10.82 5.42 0.44
N THR A 16 11.25 6.49 1.05
CA THR A 16 12.65 6.91 1.05
C THR A 16 13.07 7.48 2.39
N LYS A 17 14.34 7.50 2.62
CA LYS A 17 15.02 8.30 3.65
C LYS A 17 16.39 8.69 3.11
N GLU A 18 16.71 9.95 3.19
CA GLU A 18 18.03 10.42 2.81
C GLU A 18 19.07 10.04 3.86
N PRO A 19 20.29 9.65 3.44
CA PRO A 19 21.39 9.39 4.36
C PRO A 19 21.66 10.61 5.27
N GLY A 20 21.80 10.35 6.57
CA GLY A 20 22.04 11.41 7.57
C GLY A 20 20.81 12.24 7.95
N SER A 21 19.68 12.06 7.31
CA SER A 21 18.43 12.74 7.66
C SER A 21 17.89 12.26 9.02
N GLN A 22 17.27 13.16 9.77
CA GLN A 22 16.64 12.86 11.06
C GLN A 22 15.31 12.08 10.90
N GLY A 23 14.74 12.05 9.71
CA GLY A 23 13.52 11.34 9.40
C GLY A 23 13.28 11.22 7.90
N GLU A 24 12.20 10.58 7.56
CA GLU A 24 11.73 10.47 6.18
C GLU A 24 11.26 11.85 5.68
N PRO A 25 11.45 12.20 4.40
CA PRO A 25 11.11 13.54 3.88
C PRO A 25 9.68 13.97 4.18
N LEU A 26 8.70 13.12 3.86
CA LEU A 26 7.28 13.43 4.10
C LEU A 26 6.97 13.57 5.60
N TYR A 27 7.62 12.77 6.46
CA TYR A 27 7.48 12.91 7.91
C TYR A 27 7.98 14.29 8.38
N LEU A 28 9.15 14.72 7.92
CA LEU A 28 9.71 16.02 8.28
C LEU A 28 8.81 17.17 7.81
N ASP A 29 8.30 17.09 6.59
CA ASP A 29 7.36 18.07 6.04
C ASP A 29 6.07 18.15 6.85
N CYS A 30 5.50 16.99 7.21
CA CYS A 30 4.29 16.93 8.03
C CYS A 30 4.50 17.53 9.43
N VAL A 31 5.61 17.19 10.08
CA VAL A 31 5.95 17.73 11.41
C VAL A 31 6.14 19.23 11.34
N ASN A 32 6.90 19.71 10.34
CA ASN A 32 7.11 21.14 10.15
C ASN A 32 5.80 21.88 9.90
N ALA A 33 4.96 21.38 8.98
CA ALA A 33 3.68 21.98 8.67
C ALA A 33 2.72 22.04 9.88
N LEU A 34 2.73 21.00 10.72
CA LEU A 34 1.94 20.99 11.95
C LEU A 34 2.44 22.00 12.97
N PHE A 35 3.76 22.13 13.08
CA PHE A 35 4.38 23.09 14.01
C PHE A 35 4.13 24.53 13.58
N GLU A 36 4.38 24.86 12.32
CA GLU A 36 4.11 26.20 11.75
C GLU A 36 2.62 26.53 11.79
N GLY A 37 1.78 25.59 11.34
CA GLY A 37 0.33 25.78 11.33
C GLY A 37 -0.26 26.01 12.72
N ARG A 38 0.34 25.45 13.77
CA ARG A 38 -0.03 25.73 15.15
C ARG A 38 0.35 27.16 15.55
N ALA A 39 1.57 27.58 15.21
CA ALA A 39 2.06 28.93 15.52
C ALA A 39 1.22 30.01 14.84
N GLU A 40 0.78 29.73 13.61
CA GLU A 40 -0.03 30.64 12.80
C GLU A 40 -1.55 30.49 13.00
N GLY A 41 -1.98 29.54 13.82
CA GLY A 41 -3.41 29.32 14.08
C GLY A 41 -4.17 28.68 12.91
N TRP A 42 -3.49 28.02 11.99
CA TRP A 42 -4.13 27.40 10.80
C TRP A 42 -5.05 26.21 11.14
N GLY A 43 -4.80 25.58 12.24
CA GLY A 43 -5.48 24.34 12.58
C GLY A 43 -6.57 24.51 13.61
N LYS A 44 -7.70 23.85 13.39
CA LYS A 44 -8.75 23.66 14.41
C LYS A 44 -8.54 22.34 15.16
N LEU A 45 -7.29 21.86 15.27
CA LEU A 45 -6.97 20.64 16.02
C LEU A 45 -7.17 20.92 17.51
N GLY A 46 -7.76 19.97 18.22
CA GLY A 46 -7.98 20.05 19.67
C GLY A 46 -6.70 19.99 20.51
N GLY A 47 -5.54 19.79 19.85
CA GLY A 47 -4.21 19.71 20.42
C GLY A 47 -3.21 19.25 19.35
N MET A 48 -1.91 19.18 19.70
CA MET A 48 -0.90 18.65 18.82
C MET A 48 -1.02 17.13 18.75
N PRO A 49 -1.31 16.53 17.59
CA PRO A 49 -1.36 15.08 17.46
C PRO A 49 0.04 14.48 17.64
N ARG A 50 0.09 13.23 18.12
CA ARG A 50 1.33 12.44 18.04
C ARG A 50 1.64 12.14 16.58
N VAL A 51 2.87 12.33 16.15
CA VAL A 51 3.30 12.00 14.78
C VAL A 51 4.40 10.97 14.84
N ILE A 52 4.25 9.88 14.11
CA ILE A 52 5.29 8.87 13.92
C ILE A 52 5.57 8.69 12.44
N GLY A 53 6.82 8.44 12.11
CA GLY A 53 7.30 8.19 10.75
C GLY A 53 7.56 6.72 10.50
N GLY A 54 7.48 6.29 9.25
CA GLY A 54 7.81 4.95 8.83
C GLY A 54 8.19 4.85 7.37
N ARG A 55 8.93 3.80 7.02
CA ARG A 55 9.37 3.50 5.66
C ARG A 55 8.79 2.19 5.17
N TYR A 56 8.39 2.17 3.90
CA TYR A 56 7.86 1.00 3.23
C TYR A 56 8.32 0.91 1.78
N GLY A 57 8.14 -0.23 1.17
CA GLY A 57 8.15 -0.40 -0.29
C GLY A 57 9.43 0.04 -1.00
N LEU A 58 10.59 -0.02 -0.34
CA LEU A 58 11.86 0.30 -0.98
C LEU A 58 12.09 -0.59 -2.20
N SER A 59 12.55 0.02 -3.30
CA SER A 59 12.72 -0.66 -4.57
C SER A 59 11.39 -1.26 -5.07
N SER A 60 11.34 -2.55 -5.38
CA SER A 60 10.17 -3.28 -5.87
C SER A 60 9.36 -3.98 -4.78
N LYS A 61 9.63 -3.70 -3.50
CA LYS A 61 8.89 -4.34 -2.40
C LYS A 61 7.45 -3.85 -2.37
N GLU A 62 6.54 -4.81 -2.32
CA GLU A 62 5.11 -4.54 -2.23
C GLU A 62 4.74 -3.96 -0.86
N PHE A 63 3.67 -3.17 -0.84
CA PHE A 63 3.06 -2.65 0.37
C PHE A 63 1.63 -3.16 0.49
N THR A 64 1.40 -4.03 1.45
CA THR A 64 0.14 -4.78 1.57
C THR A 64 -0.83 -4.17 2.59
N PRO A 65 -2.13 -4.50 2.54
CA PRO A 65 -3.09 -4.11 3.56
C PRO A 65 -2.70 -4.53 4.98
N ALA A 66 -2.05 -5.69 5.13
CA ALA A 66 -1.51 -6.16 6.41
C ALA A 66 -0.48 -5.18 6.99
N MET A 67 0.39 -4.64 6.15
CA MET A 67 1.38 -3.64 6.57
C MET A 67 0.72 -2.30 6.94
N VAL A 68 -0.32 -1.88 6.22
CA VAL A 68 -1.12 -0.68 6.59
C VAL A 68 -1.75 -0.89 7.96
N LYS A 69 -2.35 -2.07 8.18
CA LYS A 69 -2.92 -2.42 9.48
C LYS A 69 -1.90 -2.35 10.61
N ALA A 70 -0.70 -2.89 10.40
CA ALA A 70 0.37 -2.83 11.39
C ALA A 70 0.76 -1.39 11.75
N ALA A 71 0.85 -0.48 10.77
CA ALA A 71 1.10 0.94 11.04
C ALA A 71 -0.03 1.60 11.85
N LEU A 72 -1.29 1.27 11.55
CA LEU A 72 -2.44 1.77 12.29
C LEU A 72 -2.51 1.20 13.71
N ASP A 73 -2.12 -0.05 13.91
CA ASP A 73 -2.06 -0.68 15.24
C ASP A 73 -0.90 -0.10 16.07
N GLU A 74 0.22 0.25 15.43
CA GLU A 74 1.33 0.93 16.08
C GLU A 74 0.90 2.26 16.70
N LEU A 75 0.05 3.04 16.01
CA LEU A 75 -0.49 4.30 16.53
C LEU A 75 -1.28 4.16 17.85
N LYS A 76 -1.82 2.97 18.12
CA LYS A 76 -2.62 2.70 19.33
C LYS A 76 -1.78 2.41 20.57
N LYS A 77 -0.48 2.10 20.38
CA LYS A 77 0.42 1.78 21.48
C LYS A 77 0.70 3.00 22.35
N ALA A 78 0.93 2.77 23.64
CA ALA A 78 1.34 3.83 24.55
C ALA A 78 2.68 4.43 24.11
N GLU A 79 3.61 3.58 23.73
CA GLU A 79 4.94 3.92 23.24
C GLU A 79 5.15 3.33 21.82
N PRO A 80 4.66 4.00 20.77
CA PRO A 80 4.85 3.53 19.42
C PRO A 80 6.29 3.74 18.96
N LYS A 81 6.78 2.83 18.11
CA LYS A 81 8.04 3.03 17.40
C LYS A 81 7.94 4.23 16.47
N ASN A 82 8.96 5.05 16.43
CA ASN A 82 9.12 6.11 15.43
C ASN A 82 10.21 5.73 14.42
N HIS A 83 10.10 6.19 13.19
CA HIS A 83 10.99 5.82 12.08
C HIS A 83 11.06 4.30 11.84
N PHE A 84 9.92 3.65 12.00
CA PHE A 84 9.80 2.21 11.80
C PHE A 84 9.91 1.80 10.33
N THR A 85 10.09 0.49 10.09
CA THR A 85 10.04 -0.09 8.75
C THR A 85 8.93 -1.11 8.61
N LEU A 86 8.36 -1.21 7.42
CA LEU A 86 7.33 -2.18 7.04
C LEU A 86 7.75 -2.93 5.78
N GLY A 87 7.79 -4.26 5.87
CA GLY A 87 8.27 -5.11 4.78
C GLY A 87 9.76 -4.96 4.46
N ILE A 88 10.50 -4.27 5.31
CA ILE A 88 11.93 -4.07 5.26
C ILE A 88 12.47 -4.54 6.60
N ASN A 89 13.42 -5.49 6.57
CA ASN A 89 14.07 -5.93 7.79
C ASN A 89 15.17 -4.93 8.18
N ASP A 90 14.98 -4.29 9.33
CA ASP A 90 16.00 -3.42 9.94
C ASP A 90 16.67 -4.21 11.08
N ASP A 91 17.82 -4.76 10.78
CA ASP A 91 18.63 -5.55 11.68
C ASP A 91 19.64 -4.72 12.50
N VAL A 92 19.69 -3.41 12.27
CA VAL A 92 20.59 -2.48 12.96
C VAL A 92 19.87 -1.79 14.13
N ALA A 93 18.77 -1.09 13.85
CA ALA A 93 18.03 -0.33 14.85
C ALA A 93 16.79 -1.08 15.39
N HIS A 94 16.46 -2.22 14.80
CA HIS A 94 15.32 -3.09 15.19
C HIS A 94 13.97 -2.35 15.20
N THR A 95 13.77 -1.45 14.25
CA THR A 95 12.55 -0.65 14.13
C THR A 95 11.46 -1.29 13.27
N SER A 96 11.72 -2.47 12.69
CA SER A 96 10.74 -3.19 11.91
C SER A 96 9.48 -3.51 12.70
N LEU A 97 8.32 -3.34 12.06
CA LEU A 97 7.03 -3.78 12.59
C LEU A 97 6.69 -5.17 12.04
N ASP A 98 6.23 -6.02 12.93
CA ASP A 98 5.62 -7.28 12.55
C ASP A 98 4.20 -7.02 12.01
N PHE A 99 3.78 -7.83 11.05
CA PHE A 99 2.42 -7.82 10.51
C PHE A 99 1.96 -9.24 10.22
N ASP A 100 0.66 -9.45 10.29
CA ASP A 100 0.04 -10.73 9.96
C ASP A 100 -0.16 -10.82 8.43
N PRO A 101 0.62 -11.63 7.71
CA PRO A 101 0.50 -11.76 6.26
C PRO A 101 -0.82 -12.39 5.81
N SER A 102 -1.57 -13.03 6.72
CA SER A 102 -2.87 -13.60 6.42
C SER A 102 -4.02 -12.59 6.47
N PHE A 103 -3.75 -11.37 6.95
CA PHE A 103 -4.77 -10.31 7.01
C PHE A 103 -5.18 -9.86 5.61
N MET A 104 -6.46 -9.97 5.33
CA MET A 104 -7.06 -9.66 4.04
C MET A 104 -8.20 -8.67 4.17
N ILE A 105 -8.42 -7.91 3.11
CA ILE A 105 -9.52 -6.94 2.97
C ILE A 105 -10.29 -7.10 1.65
N GLU A 106 -10.12 -8.24 0.96
CA GLU A 106 -10.89 -8.49 -0.26
C GLU A 106 -12.39 -8.52 0.09
N PRO A 107 -13.20 -7.72 -0.61
CA PRO A 107 -14.64 -7.71 -0.37
C PRO A 107 -15.26 -9.06 -0.72
N GLU A 108 -16.32 -9.41 0.01
CA GLU A 108 -17.13 -10.59 -0.32
C GLU A 108 -17.70 -10.49 -1.75
N GLY A 109 -17.68 -11.62 -2.47
CA GLY A 109 -18.16 -11.69 -3.86
C GLY A 109 -17.15 -11.25 -4.92
N VAL A 110 -15.95 -10.81 -4.54
CA VAL A 110 -14.88 -10.54 -5.49
C VAL A 110 -14.15 -11.83 -5.83
N VAL A 111 -14.03 -12.11 -7.12
CA VAL A 111 -13.19 -13.18 -7.65
C VAL A 111 -11.83 -12.61 -8.00
N SER A 112 -10.78 -13.20 -7.44
CA SER A 112 -9.40 -12.79 -7.64
C SER A 112 -8.63 -13.89 -8.37
N CYS A 113 -7.97 -13.54 -9.49
CA CYS A 113 -7.24 -14.48 -10.32
C CYS A 113 -5.79 -14.02 -10.52
N VAL A 114 -4.88 -14.98 -10.61
CA VAL A 114 -3.48 -14.75 -11.00
C VAL A 114 -3.13 -15.65 -12.17
N PHE A 115 -2.56 -15.06 -13.21
CA PHE A 115 -2.06 -15.80 -14.36
C PHE A 115 -0.58 -15.58 -14.53
N PHE A 116 0.15 -16.66 -14.73
CA PHE A 116 1.56 -16.66 -15.05
C PHE A 116 1.75 -16.89 -16.54
N GLY A 117 2.67 -16.16 -17.13
CA GLY A 117 3.03 -16.31 -18.52
C GLY A 117 4.50 -15.97 -18.77
N LEU A 118 4.93 -16.10 -19.99
CA LEU A 118 6.25 -15.69 -20.42
C LEU A 118 6.15 -14.44 -21.32
N GLY A 119 7.16 -13.59 -21.25
CA GLY A 119 7.22 -12.40 -22.09
C GLY A 119 7.07 -12.77 -23.59
N ALA A 120 6.14 -12.11 -24.27
CA ALA A 120 5.77 -12.31 -25.66
C ALA A 120 4.98 -13.59 -26.00
N ASP A 121 4.46 -14.33 -25.01
CA ASP A 121 3.61 -15.52 -25.24
C ASP A 121 2.13 -15.21 -25.52
N GLY A 122 1.71 -13.95 -25.36
CA GLY A 122 0.32 -13.53 -25.56
C GLY A 122 -0.56 -13.54 -24.29
N THR A 123 -0.09 -14.10 -23.18
CA THR A 123 -0.89 -14.23 -21.92
C THR A 123 -1.35 -12.87 -21.40
N VAL A 124 -0.50 -11.85 -21.40
CA VAL A 124 -0.89 -10.49 -20.97
C VAL A 124 -1.99 -9.92 -21.86
N GLY A 125 -1.90 -10.11 -23.18
CA GLY A 125 -2.91 -9.68 -24.13
C GLY A 125 -4.26 -10.38 -23.93
N ALA A 126 -4.23 -11.70 -23.72
CA ALA A 126 -5.42 -12.48 -23.42
C ALA A 126 -6.10 -12.03 -22.12
N ASN A 127 -5.33 -11.79 -21.07
CA ASN A 127 -5.86 -11.33 -19.80
C ASN A 127 -6.41 -9.89 -19.86
N LYS A 128 -5.82 -9.00 -20.66
CA LYS A 128 -6.40 -7.67 -20.94
C LYS A 128 -7.75 -7.78 -21.62
N ASN A 129 -7.88 -8.67 -22.61
CA ASN A 129 -9.17 -8.93 -23.26
C ASN A 129 -10.19 -9.53 -22.28
N SER A 130 -9.79 -10.46 -21.43
CA SER A 130 -10.69 -11.04 -20.42
C SER A 130 -11.28 -9.97 -19.50
N ILE A 131 -10.45 -9.06 -18.98
CA ILE A 131 -10.92 -7.96 -18.11
C ILE A 131 -11.86 -7.01 -18.89
N LYS A 132 -11.55 -6.74 -20.14
CA LYS A 132 -12.40 -5.90 -20.99
C LYS A 132 -13.77 -6.55 -21.22
N ILE A 133 -13.80 -7.83 -21.59
CA ILE A 133 -15.05 -8.59 -21.80
C ILE A 133 -15.87 -8.62 -20.51
N ILE A 134 -15.26 -8.93 -19.36
CA ILE A 134 -15.98 -8.97 -18.09
C ILE A 134 -16.60 -7.59 -17.77
N GLY A 135 -15.86 -6.51 -17.96
CA GLY A 135 -16.34 -5.17 -17.64
C GLY A 135 -17.35 -4.59 -18.64
N GLU A 136 -17.34 -5.05 -19.91
CA GLU A 136 -18.25 -4.56 -20.96
C GLU A 136 -19.49 -5.45 -21.15
N GLU A 137 -19.35 -6.77 -20.96
CA GLU A 137 -20.41 -7.75 -21.27
C GLU A 137 -21.12 -8.29 -20.01
N THR A 138 -20.72 -7.87 -18.82
CA THR A 138 -21.35 -8.28 -17.56
C THR A 138 -21.57 -7.10 -16.63
N ASP A 139 -22.44 -7.26 -15.63
CA ASP A 139 -22.67 -6.26 -14.59
C ASP A 139 -21.56 -6.17 -13.54
N ASN A 140 -20.43 -6.84 -13.76
CA ASN A 140 -19.31 -6.83 -12.82
C ASN A 140 -18.37 -5.65 -13.09
N PHE A 141 -17.89 -5.08 -12.00
CA PHE A 141 -16.68 -4.25 -12.03
C PHE A 141 -15.47 -5.13 -12.23
N ALA A 142 -14.47 -4.66 -12.98
CA ALA A 142 -13.29 -5.42 -13.29
C ALA A 142 -12.02 -4.56 -13.10
N GLN A 143 -10.96 -5.19 -12.60
CA GLN A 143 -9.65 -4.57 -12.43
C GLN A 143 -8.57 -5.54 -12.92
N GLY A 144 -7.62 -5.04 -13.70
CA GLY A 144 -6.44 -5.77 -14.12
C GLY A 144 -5.17 -5.03 -13.76
N TYR A 145 -4.19 -5.74 -13.22
CA TYR A 145 -2.85 -5.25 -13.02
C TYR A 145 -1.86 -6.26 -13.59
N PHE A 146 -0.92 -5.77 -14.41
CA PHE A 146 0.00 -6.60 -15.16
C PHE A 146 1.41 -6.29 -14.76
N TYR A 147 2.08 -7.26 -14.17
CA TYR A 147 3.48 -7.18 -13.80
C TYR A 147 4.34 -7.89 -14.84
N TYR A 148 5.32 -7.20 -15.37
CA TYR A 148 6.31 -7.73 -16.31
C TYR A 148 7.63 -6.98 -16.18
N ASP A 149 8.71 -7.69 -16.47
CA ASP A 149 10.05 -7.12 -16.49
C ASP A 149 10.27 -6.23 -17.73
N SER A 150 11.23 -5.32 -17.66
CA SER A 150 11.66 -4.50 -18.80
C SER A 150 12.27 -5.33 -19.93
N LYS A 151 12.81 -6.51 -19.65
CA LYS A 151 13.27 -7.47 -20.66
C LYS A 151 12.07 -8.13 -21.33
N LYS A 152 11.91 -7.91 -22.65
CA LYS A 152 10.69 -8.28 -23.38
C LYS A 152 10.46 -9.77 -23.60
N SER A 153 11.49 -10.59 -23.66
CA SER A 153 11.34 -12.00 -24.07
C SER A 153 11.84 -12.97 -23.01
N GLY A 154 11.02 -13.97 -22.71
CA GLY A 154 11.35 -15.08 -21.83
C GLY A 154 11.36 -14.79 -20.34
N THR A 155 10.93 -13.58 -19.91
CA THR A 155 10.74 -13.26 -18.49
C THR A 155 9.34 -13.63 -18.05
N VAL A 156 9.19 -13.97 -16.78
CA VAL A 156 7.88 -14.27 -16.19
C VAL A 156 7.02 -13.00 -16.18
N THR A 157 5.79 -13.15 -16.65
CA THR A 157 4.74 -12.14 -16.53
C THR A 157 3.69 -12.62 -15.53
N MET A 158 3.14 -11.70 -14.76
CA MET A 158 2.02 -11.99 -13.86
C MET A 158 0.87 -11.04 -14.13
N SER A 159 -0.32 -11.60 -14.33
CA SER A 159 -1.55 -10.83 -14.48
C SER A 159 -2.43 -11.06 -13.26
N HIS A 160 -2.73 -9.98 -12.55
CA HIS A 160 -3.65 -9.99 -11.40
C HIS A 160 -4.98 -9.44 -11.86
N LEU A 161 -6.01 -10.26 -11.82
CA LEU A 161 -7.37 -9.87 -12.23
C LEU A 161 -8.31 -9.96 -11.05
N ARG A 162 -9.17 -8.96 -10.91
CA ARG A 162 -10.29 -8.97 -9.96
C ARG A 162 -11.56 -8.59 -10.67
N PHE A 163 -12.65 -9.25 -10.33
CA PHE A 163 -13.96 -8.85 -10.80
C PHE A 163 -15.05 -9.21 -9.77
N GLY A 164 -16.11 -8.42 -9.74
CA GLY A 164 -17.20 -8.62 -8.79
C GLY A 164 -18.29 -7.57 -8.88
N PRO A 165 -19.37 -7.72 -8.10
CA PRO A 165 -20.58 -6.89 -8.22
C PRO A 165 -20.44 -5.46 -7.69
N GLN A 166 -19.31 -5.14 -7.05
CA GLN A 166 -19.07 -3.81 -6.47
C GLN A 166 -17.77 -3.18 -7.01
N PRO A 167 -17.63 -1.86 -6.98
CA PRO A 167 -16.42 -1.17 -7.42
C PRO A 167 -15.18 -1.67 -6.69
N ILE A 168 -14.17 -2.10 -7.45
CA ILE A 168 -12.92 -2.64 -6.93
C ILE A 168 -11.95 -1.50 -6.66
N ARG A 169 -11.55 -1.34 -5.40
CA ARG A 169 -10.59 -0.32 -4.94
C ARG A 169 -9.40 -0.99 -4.27
N ALA A 170 -8.68 -1.81 -5.04
CA ALA A 170 -7.59 -2.63 -4.55
C ALA A 170 -6.26 -2.22 -5.22
N PRO A 171 -5.53 -1.22 -4.69
CA PRO A 171 -4.22 -0.78 -5.21
C PRO A 171 -3.07 -1.69 -4.74
N TYR A 172 -3.33 -2.97 -4.52
CA TYR A 172 -2.37 -3.99 -4.08
C TYR A 172 -2.54 -5.25 -4.93
N LEU A 173 -1.51 -6.07 -5.00
CA LEU A 173 -1.54 -7.32 -5.76
C LEU A 173 -2.47 -8.35 -5.12
N VAL A 174 -2.98 -9.28 -5.92
CA VAL A 174 -3.75 -10.43 -5.42
C VAL A 174 -2.83 -11.29 -4.57
N GLN A 175 -3.17 -11.45 -3.30
CA GLN A 175 -2.42 -12.26 -2.34
C GLN A 175 -3.00 -13.67 -2.24
N HIS A 176 -4.33 -13.78 -2.35
CA HIS A 176 -5.06 -15.04 -2.31
C HIS A 176 -5.95 -15.11 -3.54
N ALA A 177 -5.59 -16.00 -4.45
CA ALA A 177 -6.29 -16.17 -5.70
C ALA A 177 -7.37 -17.25 -5.58
N SER A 178 -8.56 -16.96 -6.12
CA SER A 178 -9.61 -17.96 -6.35
C SER A 178 -9.26 -18.87 -7.52
N PHE A 179 -8.43 -18.38 -8.44
CA PHE A 179 -7.96 -19.13 -9.61
C PHE A 179 -6.51 -18.73 -9.92
N VAL A 180 -5.71 -19.74 -10.26
CA VAL A 180 -4.34 -19.57 -10.74
C VAL A 180 -4.19 -20.32 -12.07
N GLY A 181 -3.68 -19.64 -13.08
CA GLY A 181 -3.47 -20.18 -14.43
C GLY A 181 -2.07 -19.92 -14.98
#